data_106670f2fa47562652fc1acece707ddb
#
_entry.id   106670f2fa47562652fc1acece707ddb
#
_cell.length_a   1.000
_cell.length_b   1.000
_cell.length_c   1.000
_cell.angle_alpha   90.00
_cell.angle_beta   90.00
_cell.angle_gamma   90.00
#
_symmetry.space_group_name_H-M   'P 1'
#
loop_
_entity.id
_entity.type
_entity.pdbx_description
1 polymer ?
#
loop_
_entity_poly.entity_id
_entity_poly.type
_entity_poly.pdbx_seq_one_letter_code
_entity_poly.pdbx_strand_id
1 'polypeptide(L)'
;MLLGVLGDIKHKTRLEKLAFLCDMEIFKDCKWYDDWIPYMYGPFSRKLLDDMDRLEADGLVSILTAKDPFWQDTKKYALTELGRQKYNELISTYVRESRRIRESLSRYNMFASNMPLLRKVYNEYPQYAARSLISENVGRG
;
A
#
# COMPACT_ATOMS: atom_id res chain seq x y z
N MET A 1 9.05 5.67 -0.46
CA MET A 1 9.83 4.42 -0.61
C MET A 1 9.06 3.31 -1.31
N LEU A 2 7.83 3.04 -0.90
CA LEU A 2 7.04 1.93 -1.45
C LEU A 2 6.90 2.00 -2.96
N LEU A 3 6.53 3.16 -3.48
CA LEU A 3 6.37 3.37 -4.93
C LEU A 3 7.69 3.24 -5.69
N GLY A 4 8.80 3.64 -5.08
CA GLY A 4 10.11 3.50 -5.70
C GLY A 4 10.54 2.05 -5.84
N VAL A 5 10.26 1.23 -4.83
CA VAL A 5 10.65 -0.18 -4.82
C VAL A 5 9.73 -1.02 -5.71
N LEU A 6 8.42 -0.83 -5.60
CA LEU A 6 7.41 -1.68 -6.23
C LEU A 6 6.92 -1.15 -7.58
N GLY A 7 7.20 0.12 -7.90
CA GLY A 7 6.63 0.77 -9.07
C GLY A 7 5.24 1.33 -8.79
N ASP A 8 4.53 1.67 -9.85
CA ASP A 8 3.20 2.24 -9.75
C ASP A 8 2.25 1.27 -9.05
N ILE A 9 1.38 1.80 -8.20
CA ILE A 9 0.39 1.01 -7.49
C ILE A 9 -1.00 1.45 -7.90
N LYS A 10 -1.78 0.50 -8.42
CA LYS A 10 -3.18 0.71 -8.78
C LYS A 10 -4.07 0.36 -7.59
N HIS A 11 -5.07 1.17 -7.38
CA HIS A 11 -6.10 1.03 -6.35
C HIS A 11 -5.61 1.42 -4.95
N LYS A 12 -6.42 2.23 -4.30
CA LYS A 12 -6.21 2.67 -2.93
C LYS A 12 -6.10 1.48 -1.96
N THR A 13 -6.95 0.48 -2.14
CA THR A 13 -6.94 -0.73 -1.31
C THR A 13 -5.58 -1.43 -1.38
N ARG A 14 -5.01 -1.56 -2.57
CA ARG A 14 -3.69 -2.17 -2.72
C ARG A 14 -2.60 -1.37 -2.01
N LEU A 15 -2.61 -0.05 -2.20
CA LEU A 15 -1.65 0.82 -1.52
C LEU A 15 -1.73 0.66 -0.01
N GLU A 16 -2.94 0.67 0.54
CA GLU A 16 -3.16 0.54 1.98
C GLU A 16 -2.63 -0.79 2.52
N LYS A 17 -2.93 -1.89 1.87
CA LYS A 17 -2.54 -3.22 2.35
C LYS A 17 -1.05 -3.46 2.19
N LEU A 18 -0.44 -2.96 1.12
CA LEU A 18 1.01 -3.05 0.96
C LEU A 18 1.75 -2.23 2.02
N ALA A 19 1.29 -1.01 2.30
CA ALA A 19 1.87 -0.18 3.35
C ALA A 19 1.69 -0.82 4.74
N PHE A 20 0.52 -1.41 4.98
CA PHE A 20 0.26 -2.13 6.23
C PHE A 20 1.24 -3.28 6.44
N LEU A 21 1.47 -4.09 5.41
CA LEU A 21 2.41 -5.21 5.52
C LEU A 21 3.85 -4.73 5.71
N CYS A 22 4.23 -3.61 5.10
CA CYS A 22 5.54 -3.01 5.38
C CYS A 22 5.71 -2.69 6.86
N ASP A 23 4.70 -2.07 7.47
CA ASP A 23 4.76 -1.71 8.88
C ASP A 23 4.76 -2.94 9.79
N MET A 24 3.97 -3.96 9.45
CA MET A 24 3.84 -5.14 10.30
C MET A 24 5.01 -6.12 10.18
N GLU A 25 5.64 -6.20 9.00
CA GLU A 25 6.62 -7.25 8.71
C GLU A 25 8.03 -6.74 8.50
N ILE A 26 8.22 -5.49 8.11
CA ILE A 26 9.53 -4.95 7.77
C ILE A 26 9.97 -3.86 8.74
N PHE A 27 9.11 -2.89 9.01
CA PHE A 27 9.40 -1.75 9.88
C PHE A 27 8.76 -1.89 11.26
N LYS A 28 8.82 -3.09 11.83
CA LYS A 28 8.14 -3.43 13.10
C LYS A 28 8.45 -2.47 14.23
N ASP A 29 9.71 -2.03 14.33
CA ASP A 29 10.18 -1.18 15.43
C ASP A 29 10.08 0.31 15.11
N CYS A 30 9.87 0.64 13.85
CA CYS A 30 9.79 2.03 13.40
C CYS A 30 8.78 2.14 12.25
N LYS A 31 7.52 1.92 12.56
CA LYS A 31 6.46 1.92 11.56
C LYS A 31 6.32 3.29 10.89
N TRP A 32 5.97 3.29 9.60
CA TRP A 32 5.65 4.50 8.88
C TRP A 32 4.38 5.16 9.42
N TYR A 33 3.39 4.32 9.77
CA TYR A 33 2.08 4.78 10.27
C TYR A 33 1.71 3.97 11.49
N ASP A 34 1.31 4.64 12.56
CA ASP A 34 1.01 4.02 13.84
C ASP A 34 -0.49 3.99 14.18
N ASP A 35 -1.32 4.37 13.21
CA ASP A 35 -2.76 4.53 13.40
C ASP A 35 -3.61 3.48 12.67
N TRP A 36 -3.06 2.29 12.42
CA TRP A 36 -3.80 1.23 11.73
C TRP A 36 -5.00 0.79 12.55
N ILE A 37 -6.18 0.80 11.91
CA ILE A 37 -7.42 0.33 12.49
C ILE A 37 -8.14 -0.60 11.52
N PRO A 38 -8.99 -1.52 12.01
CA PRO A 38 -9.87 -2.29 11.13
C PRO A 38 -10.96 -1.39 10.56
N TYR A 39 -11.21 -1.54 9.25
CA TYR A 39 -12.19 -0.74 8.53
C TYR A 39 -12.88 -1.62 7.47
N MET A 40 -13.72 -1.02 6.61
CA MET A 40 -14.57 -1.76 5.68
C MET A 40 -13.82 -2.71 4.74
N TYR A 41 -12.61 -2.36 4.35
CA TYR A 41 -11.78 -3.17 3.43
C TYR A 41 -10.48 -3.65 4.10
N GLY A 42 -10.52 -3.85 5.42
CA GLY A 42 -9.37 -4.30 6.18
C GLY A 42 -8.63 -3.15 6.85
N PRO A 43 -7.30 -3.27 7.07
CA PRO A 43 -6.57 -2.23 7.78
C PRO A 43 -6.58 -0.90 7.04
N PHE A 44 -6.80 0.17 7.80
CA PHE A 44 -6.90 1.53 7.31
C PHE A 44 -6.03 2.44 8.16
N SER A 45 -5.34 3.37 7.51
CA SER A 45 -4.54 4.41 8.18
C SER A 45 -4.89 5.76 7.60
N ARG A 46 -5.40 6.66 8.44
CA ARG A 46 -5.66 8.04 8.03
C ARG A 46 -4.35 8.77 7.73
N LYS A 47 -3.31 8.48 8.53
CA LYS A 47 -2.00 9.11 8.33
C LYS A 47 -1.39 8.77 6.98
N LEU A 48 -1.60 7.53 6.48
CA LEU A 48 -1.15 7.16 5.15
C LEU A 48 -1.80 8.04 4.08
N LEU A 49 -3.11 8.22 4.16
CA LEU A 49 -3.84 9.01 3.17
C LEU A 49 -3.43 10.49 3.21
N ASP A 50 -3.29 11.04 4.41
CA ASP A 50 -2.83 12.42 4.57
C ASP A 50 -1.41 12.59 4.05
N ASP A 51 -0.55 11.60 4.25
CA ASP A 51 0.82 11.60 3.76
C ASP A 51 0.86 11.58 2.23
N MET A 52 0.02 10.74 1.61
CA MET A 52 -0.07 10.70 0.14
C MET A 52 -0.55 12.02 -0.44
N ASP A 53 -1.52 12.67 0.19
CA ASP A 53 -2.00 13.97 -0.24
C ASP A 53 -0.89 15.03 -0.14
N ARG A 54 -0.10 14.99 0.93
CA ARG A 54 1.02 15.89 1.12
C ARG A 54 2.11 15.64 0.08
N LEU A 55 2.44 14.38 -0.19
CA LEU A 55 3.43 14.04 -1.19
C LEU A 55 2.99 14.49 -2.59
N GLU A 56 1.71 14.41 -2.89
CA GLU A 56 1.16 14.92 -4.14
C GLU A 56 1.30 16.46 -4.20
N ALA A 57 0.94 17.13 -3.12
CA ALA A 57 1.06 18.59 -3.05
C ALA A 57 2.51 19.06 -3.20
N ASP A 58 3.46 18.28 -2.68
CA ASP A 58 4.89 18.58 -2.80
C ASP A 58 5.47 18.19 -4.16
N GLY A 59 4.66 17.62 -5.06
CA GLY A 59 5.09 17.25 -6.40
C GLY A 59 5.93 15.98 -6.47
N LEU A 60 5.93 15.16 -5.41
CA LEU A 60 6.72 13.92 -5.36
C LEU A 60 5.96 12.70 -5.85
N VAL A 61 4.64 12.72 -5.77
CA VAL A 61 3.75 11.63 -6.15
C VAL A 61 2.66 12.16 -7.07
N SER A 62 2.32 11.39 -8.08
CA SER A 62 1.17 11.61 -8.95
C SER A 62 0.05 10.67 -8.53
N ILE A 63 -1.14 11.20 -8.28
CA ILE A 63 -2.33 10.42 -7.98
C ILE A 63 -3.33 10.68 -9.09
N LEU A 64 -3.50 9.68 -9.96
CA LEU A 64 -4.45 9.78 -11.07
C LEU A 64 -5.73 9.04 -10.71
N THR A 65 -6.85 9.68 -10.95
CA THR A 65 -8.17 9.06 -10.75
C THR A 65 -8.79 8.81 -12.12
N ALA A 66 -9.20 7.55 -12.35
CA ALA A 66 -9.91 7.17 -13.56
C ALA A 66 -11.23 6.51 -13.16
N LYS A 67 -12.29 6.81 -13.91
CA LYS A 67 -13.58 6.12 -13.77
C LYS A 67 -13.57 4.90 -14.68
N ASP A 68 -13.84 3.73 -14.12
CA ASP A 68 -14.00 2.56 -14.94
C ASP A 68 -15.43 2.49 -15.49
N PRO A 69 -15.71 1.58 -16.47
CA PRO A 69 -17.05 1.46 -17.05
C PRO A 69 -18.14 1.06 -16.05
N PHE A 70 -17.75 0.59 -14.88
CA PHE A 70 -18.65 0.17 -13.82
C PHE A 70 -18.78 1.22 -12.71
N TRP A 71 -18.49 2.49 -13.02
CA TRP A 71 -18.63 3.68 -12.15
C TRP A 71 -17.85 3.63 -10.84
N GLN A 72 -16.82 2.85 -10.77
CA GLN A 72 -15.89 2.87 -9.65
C GLN A 72 -14.70 3.77 -9.97
N ASP A 73 -14.37 4.66 -9.05
CA ASP A 73 -13.16 5.45 -9.18
C ASP A 73 -11.96 4.58 -8.84
N THR A 74 -11.01 4.48 -9.77
CA THR A 74 -9.75 3.81 -9.53
C THR A 74 -8.64 4.84 -9.41
N LYS A 75 -7.76 4.66 -8.45
CA LYS A 75 -6.60 5.54 -8.26
C LYS A 75 -5.33 4.82 -8.65
N LYS A 76 -4.43 5.56 -9.28
CA LYS A 76 -3.09 5.08 -9.61
C LYS A 76 -2.08 6.01 -8.98
N TYR A 77 -1.20 5.44 -8.18
CA TYR A 77 -0.15 6.16 -7.45
C TYR A 77 1.19 5.90 -8.13
N ALA A 78 1.92 6.95 -8.43
CA ALA A 78 3.20 6.84 -9.12
C ALA A 78 4.15 7.93 -8.62
N LEU A 79 5.46 7.67 -8.65
CA LEU A 79 6.44 8.71 -8.42
C LEU A 79 6.49 9.65 -9.61
N THR A 80 6.66 10.93 -9.33
CA THR A 80 7.03 11.92 -10.34
C THR A 80 8.55 11.84 -10.57
N GLU A 81 9.06 12.61 -11.54
CA GLU A 81 10.51 12.73 -11.73
C GLU A 81 11.20 13.22 -10.45
N LEU A 82 10.64 14.24 -9.80
CA LEU A 82 11.17 14.75 -8.53
C LEU A 82 11.11 13.68 -7.44
N GLY A 83 10.00 12.94 -7.37
CA GLY A 83 9.84 11.85 -6.41
C GLY A 83 10.88 10.76 -6.61
N ARG A 84 11.21 10.43 -7.86
CA ARG A 84 12.23 9.43 -8.17
C ARG A 84 13.61 9.90 -7.73
N GLN A 85 13.92 11.18 -7.93
CA GLN A 85 15.18 11.75 -7.46
C GLN A 85 15.29 11.63 -5.93
N LYS A 86 14.22 11.95 -5.21
CA LYS A 86 14.19 11.82 -3.75
C LYS A 86 14.32 10.37 -3.30
N TYR A 87 13.68 9.46 -4.01
CA TYR A 87 13.80 8.02 -3.74
C TYR A 87 15.25 7.55 -3.92
N ASN A 88 15.91 7.98 -4.99
CA ASN A 88 17.29 7.59 -5.26
C ASN A 88 18.25 8.08 -4.16
N GLU A 89 17.99 9.24 -3.59
CA GLU A 89 18.76 9.74 -2.44
C GLU A 89 18.51 8.89 -1.19
N LEU A 90 17.27 8.43 -1.01
CA LEU A 90 16.85 7.70 0.19
C LEU A 90 17.32 6.25 0.19
N ILE A 91 17.34 5.61 -0.98
CA ILE A 91 17.51 4.17 -1.11
C ILE A 91 18.84 3.67 -0.56
N SER A 92 19.89 4.50 -0.65
CA SER A 92 21.20 4.12 -0.14
C SER A 92 21.20 3.89 1.38
N THR A 93 20.31 4.58 2.10
CA THR A 93 20.17 4.43 3.55
C THR A 93 19.35 3.18 3.92
N TYR A 94 18.43 2.77 3.03
CA TYR A 94 17.46 1.71 3.31
C TYR A 94 17.57 0.53 2.35
N VAL A 95 18.79 0.14 2.01
CA VAL A 95 19.05 -0.95 1.04
C VAL A 95 18.43 -2.27 1.51
N ARG A 96 18.61 -2.61 2.79
CA ARG A 96 18.09 -3.86 3.35
C ARG A 96 16.57 -3.88 3.34
N GLU A 97 15.96 -2.81 3.81
CA GLU A 97 14.51 -2.69 3.89
C GLU A 97 13.89 -2.71 2.50
N SER A 98 14.49 -2.01 1.54
CA SER A 98 13.98 -1.99 0.16
C SER A 98 14.05 -3.37 -0.48
N ARG A 99 15.12 -4.14 -0.20
CA ARG A 99 15.23 -5.51 -0.68
C ARG A 99 14.12 -6.39 -0.10
N ARG A 100 13.86 -6.27 1.19
CA ARG A 100 12.80 -7.02 1.85
C ARG A 100 11.42 -6.67 1.30
N ILE A 101 11.15 -5.40 1.03
CA ILE A 101 9.92 -4.97 0.38
C ILE A 101 9.79 -5.64 -0.98
N ARG A 102 10.83 -5.58 -1.79
CA ARG A 102 10.81 -6.17 -3.14
C ARG A 102 10.59 -7.68 -3.10
N GLU A 103 11.33 -8.38 -2.28
CA GLU A 103 11.24 -9.84 -2.20
C GLU A 103 9.91 -10.32 -1.65
N SER A 104 9.34 -9.59 -0.68
CA SER A 104 8.11 -10.03 0.00
C SER A 104 6.84 -9.57 -0.67
N LEU A 105 6.83 -8.40 -1.29
CA LEU A 105 5.59 -7.73 -1.68
C LEU A 105 5.44 -7.47 -3.17
N SER A 106 6.51 -7.53 -3.98
CA SER A 106 6.43 -7.16 -5.40
C SER A 106 5.41 -8.01 -6.17
N ARG A 107 5.29 -9.29 -5.85
CA ARG A 107 4.33 -10.18 -6.53
C ARG A 107 2.88 -9.69 -6.37
N TYR A 108 2.53 -9.16 -5.19
CA TYR A 108 1.18 -8.65 -4.95
C TYR A 108 0.85 -7.44 -5.82
N ASN A 109 1.87 -6.63 -6.12
CA ASN A 109 1.68 -5.48 -6.99
C ASN A 109 1.60 -5.86 -8.48
N MET A 110 2.03 -7.06 -8.84
CA MET A 110 1.97 -7.57 -10.21
C MET A 110 0.65 -8.27 -10.54
N PHE A 111 -0.11 -8.70 -9.55
CA PHE A 111 -1.39 -9.37 -9.78
C PHE A 111 -2.46 -8.38 -10.28
N ALA A 112 -3.27 -8.83 -11.22
CA ALA A 112 -4.42 -8.04 -11.69
C ALA A 112 -5.45 -7.84 -10.57
N SER A 113 -5.67 -8.87 -9.75
CA SER A 113 -6.63 -8.83 -8.65
C SER A 113 -5.94 -8.51 -7.32
N ASN A 114 -6.66 -7.84 -6.42
CA ASN A 114 -6.22 -7.60 -5.05
C ASN A 114 -6.51 -8.77 -4.10
N MET A 115 -7.20 -9.81 -4.59
CA MET A 115 -7.62 -10.91 -3.71
C MET A 115 -6.47 -11.66 -3.04
N PRO A 116 -5.36 -11.98 -3.73
CA PRO A 116 -4.23 -12.64 -3.05
C PRO A 116 -3.68 -11.80 -1.90
N LEU A 117 -3.58 -10.49 -2.09
CA LEU A 117 -3.10 -9.57 -1.06
C LEU A 117 -4.07 -9.50 0.12
N LEU A 118 -5.37 -9.40 -0.17
CA LEU A 118 -6.40 -9.36 0.87
C LEU A 118 -6.43 -10.67 1.67
N ARG A 119 -6.27 -11.81 1.01
CA ARG A 119 -6.20 -13.12 1.70
C ARG A 119 -5.03 -13.17 2.68
N LYS A 120 -3.86 -12.71 2.25
CA LYS A 120 -2.70 -12.67 3.13
C LYS A 120 -2.99 -11.82 4.36
N VAL A 121 -3.51 -10.62 4.18
CA VAL A 121 -3.79 -9.69 5.28
C VAL A 121 -4.86 -10.27 6.21
N TYR A 122 -5.96 -10.79 5.68
CA TYR A 122 -7.07 -11.28 6.50
C TYR A 122 -6.73 -12.56 7.23
N ASN A 123 -5.95 -13.45 6.62
CA ASN A 123 -5.56 -14.71 7.26
C ASN A 123 -4.49 -14.50 8.32
N GLU A 124 -3.52 -13.62 8.08
CA GLU A 124 -2.39 -13.40 9.01
C GLU A 124 -2.68 -12.33 10.06
N TYR A 125 -3.62 -11.42 9.79
CA TYR A 125 -3.98 -10.31 10.68
C TYR A 125 -5.49 -10.21 10.83
N PRO A 126 -6.14 -11.27 11.37
CA PRO A 126 -7.61 -11.32 11.44
C PRO A 126 -8.22 -10.21 12.26
N GLN A 127 -7.49 -9.64 13.22
CA GLN A 127 -7.97 -8.52 14.02
C GLN A 127 -8.24 -7.27 13.18
N TYR A 128 -7.59 -7.13 12.04
CA TYR A 128 -7.81 -6.02 11.12
C TYR A 128 -8.88 -6.32 10.07
N ALA A 129 -9.33 -7.56 9.98
CA ALA A 129 -10.40 -7.98 9.07
C ALA A 129 -11.78 -7.94 9.72
N ALA A 130 -11.87 -7.69 11.04
CA ALA A 130 -13.08 -7.85 11.82
C ALA A 130 -14.26 -7.00 11.34
N ARG A 131 -14.00 -5.87 10.66
CA ARG A 131 -15.03 -4.98 10.11
C ARG A 131 -15.10 -5.01 8.59
N SER A 132 -14.35 -5.92 7.94
CA SER A 132 -14.34 -5.98 6.49
C SER A 132 -15.65 -6.52 5.94
N LEU A 133 -16.18 -5.88 4.90
CA LEU A 133 -17.38 -6.34 4.19
C LEU A 133 -17.14 -7.62 3.41
N ILE A 134 -15.90 -7.97 3.14
CA ILE A 134 -15.54 -9.11 2.30
C ILE A 134 -14.70 -10.16 3.04
N SER A 135 -14.50 -10.02 4.36
CA SER A 135 -13.61 -10.89 5.12
C SER A 135 -14.04 -12.36 5.09
N GLU A 136 -15.34 -12.63 5.14
CA GLU A 136 -15.86 -13.99 5.10
C GLU A 136 -15.49 -14.70 3.80
N ASN A 137 -15.62 -14.00 2.67
CA ASN A 137 -15.30 -14.56 1.36
C ASN A 137 -13.79 -14.71 1.17
N VAL A 138 -13.02 -13.77 1.64
CA VAL A 138 -11.56 -13.77 1.51
C VAL A 138 -10.93 -14.78 2.47
N GLY A 139 -11.38 -14.79 3.73
CA GLY A 139 -10.82 -15.67 4.77
C GLY A 139 -11.05 -17.15 4.51
N ARG A 140 -12.09 -17.51 3.77
CA ARG A 140 -12.40 -18.89 3.41
C ARG A 140 -11.70 -19.35 2.13
N GLY A 141 -11.19 -18.42 1.38
CA GLY A 141 -10.46 -18.72 0.16
C GLY A 141 -9.03 -19.16 0.43
#